data_6a40235b9619f350c6bfc1290a6c7442
#
_entry.id   6a40235b9619f350c6bfc1290a6c7442
#
_cell.length_a   1.000
_cell.length_b   1.000
_cell.length_c   1.000
_cell.angle_alpha   90.00
_cell.angle_beta   90.00
_cell.angle_gamma   90.00
#
_symmetry.space_group_name_H-M   'P 1'
#
loop_
_entity.id
_entity.type
_entity.pdbx_description
1 polymer ?
#
loop_
_entity_poly.entity_id
_entity_poly.type
_entity_poly.pdbx_seq_one_letter_code
_entity_poly.pdbx_strand_id
1 'polypeptide(L)'
;MLQPGNQANTEYWFRLFYECIRGACYGSTDGFSAFLAHLWLWIVGIGYALSVIGLVVIVYCTVRLFELRKREEEYYSTLILAPDTKTGGHPRWSHIESLIDGTTASEWREAIIEADIMLDDILARKGYVGVGVGEKLKSIESTTLSSLQDAWEAHKVRNQIAHQGSTFDLSETIARRTIARYESVFRELKVV
;
A
#
# COMPACT_ATOMS: atom_id res chain seq x y z
N MET A 1 38.53 26.62 -51.26
CA MET A 1 38.32 27.90 -50.57
C MET A 1 36.80 28.15 -50.54
N LEU A 2 36.16 27.89 -49.44
CA LEU A 2 34.72 28.14 -49.27
C LEU A 2 34.53 29.59 -48.78
N GLN A 3 33.76 30.37 -49.50
CA GLN A 3 33.50 31.78 -49.17
C GLN A 3 32.63 31.88 -47.89
N PRO A 4 32.94 32.77 -46.96
CA PRO A 4 32.26 32.87 -45.65
C PRO A 4 30.86 33.55 -45.71
N GLY A 5 30.20 33.63 -46.87
CA GLY A 5 28.96 34.39 -47.06
C GLY A 5 27.67 33.58 -47.09
N ASN A 6 27.69 32.25 -46.94
CA ASN A 6 26.53 31.41 -47.25
C ASN A 6 25.98 30.63 -46.07
N GLN A 7 26.21 31.07 -44.82
CA GLN A 7 25.75 30.36 -43.62
C GLN A 7 24.20 30.47 -43.39
N ALA A 8 23.49 31.29 -44.17
CA ALA A 8 22.01 31.44 -44.01
C ALA A 8 21.19 30.62 -45.07
N ASN A 9 21.87 29.81 -45.91
CA ASN A 9 21.19 29.04 -46.93
C ASN A 9 20.89 27.61 -46.42
N THR A 10 19.63 27.25 -46.38
CA THR A 10 19.15 25.89 -46.00
C THR A 10 19.82 24.79 -46.86
N GLU A 11 20.11 25.08 -48.15
CA GLU A 11 20.80 24.18 -49.05
C GLU A 11 22.24 23.84 -48.63
N TYR A 12 22.94 24.79 -48.01
CA TYR A 12 24.26 24.57 -47.44
C TYR A 12 24.21 23.54 -46.31
N TRP A 13 23.25 23.62 -45.42
CA TRP A 13 23.09 22.68 -44.32
C TRP A 13 22.67 21.28 -44.76
N PHE A 14 21.77 21.20 -45.79
CA PHE A 14 21.39 19.92 -46.39
C PHE A 14 22.55 19.25 -47.12
N ARG A 15 23.39 20.00 -47.78
CA ARG A 15 24.58 19.49 -48.46
C ARG A 15 25.61 19.01 -47.46
N LEU A 16 25.85 19.76 -46.39
CA LEU A 16 26.75 19.39 -45.30
C LEU A 16 26.30 18.08 -44.63
N PHE A 17 25.01 17.96 -44.37
CA PHE A 17 24.40 16.77 -43.78
C PHE A 17 24.49 15.56 -44.72
N TYR A 18 24.25 15.74 -46.00
CA TYR A 18 24.35 14.69 -47.00
C TYR A 18 25.82 14.21 -47.18
N GLU A 19 26.80 15.11 -47.23
CA GLU A 19 28.20 14.78 -47.30
C GLU A 19 28.72 14.09 -46.04
N CYS A 20 28.17 14.46 -44.87
CA CYS A 20 28.45 13.81 -43.58
C CYS A 20 27.96 12.37 -43.57
N ILE A 21 26.75 12.11 -44.03
CA ILE A 21 26.18 10.74 -44.13
C ILE A 21 26.97 9.87 -45.11
N ARG A 22 27.47 10.45 -46.20
CA ARG A 22 28.30 9.74 -47.20
C ARG A 22 29.73 9.46 -46.78
N GLY A 23 30.15 9.88 -45.58
CA GLY A 23 31.52 9.67 -45.05
C GLY A 23 32.55 10.61 -45.69
N ALA A 24 32.11 11.66 -46.41
CA ALA A 24 33.01 12.63 -47.06
C ALA A 24 33.30 13.89 -46.24
N CYS A 25 33.06 13.83 -44.89
CA CYS A 25 33.45 14.91 -44.00
C CYS A 25 34.97 14.93 -43.78
N TYR A 26 35.73 15.23 -44.85
CA TYR A 26 37.14 15.52 -44.83
C TYR A 26 37.37 17.01 -44.56
N GLY A 27 37.43 17.39 -43.29
CA GLY A 27 37.75 18.76 -42.92
C GLY A 27 37.25 19.13 -41.52
N SER A 28 38.07 18.97 -40.49
CA SER A 28 37.86 19.37 -39.10
C SER A 28 36.74 18.65 -38.30
N THR A 29 36.51 17.35 -38.52
CA THR A 29 35.64 16.53 -37.70
C THR A 29 36.20 16.24 -36.32
N ASP A 30 37.48 16.46 -36.10
CA ASP A 30 38.15 16.18 -34.83
C ASP A 30 37.56 16.99 -33.66
N GLY A 31 37.23 18.25 -33.91
CA GLY A 31 36.58 19.09 -32.88
C GLY A 31 35.11 18.69 -32.59
N PHE A 32 34.35 18.32 -33.62
CA PHE A 32 32.96 17.94 -33.47
C PHE A 32 32.82 16.53 -32.89
N SER A 33 33.63 15.59 -33.32
CA SER A 33 33.68 14.23 -32.75
C SER A 33 34.13 14.24 -31.28
N ALA A 34 35.14 15.08 -30.96
CA ALA A 34 35.59 15.28 -29.59
C ALA A 34 34.47 15.90 -28.72
N PHE A 35 33.73 16.91 -29.25
CA PHE A 35 32.58 17.48 -28.55
C PHE A 35 31.49 16.45 -28.29
N LEU A 36 31.13 15.64 -29.28
CA LEU A 36 30.13 14.57 -29.12
C LEU A 36 30.60 13.50 -28.13
N ALA A 37 31.87 13.14 -28.13
CA ALA A 37 32.46 12.20 -27.18
C ALA A 37 32.39 12.75 -25.73
N HIS A 38 32.71 14.03 -25.53
CA HIS A 38 32.55 14.68 -24.22
C HIS A 38 31.07 14.77 -23.79
N LEU A 39 30.17 15.14 -24.69
CA LEU A 39 28.74 15.17 -24.41
C LEU A 39 28.22 13.80 -23.99
N TRP A 40 28.64 12.75 -24.69
CA TRP A 40 28.31 11.37 -24.37
C TRP A 40 28.79 10.97 -22.98
N LEU A 41 30.04 11.30 -22.64
CA LEU A 41 30.57 11.04 -21.29
C LEU A 41 29.79 11.76 -20.19
N TRP A 42 29.40 13.01 -20.44
CA TRP A 42 28.53 13.74 -19.50
C TRP A 42 27.17 13.09 -19.32
N ILE A 43 26.50 12.67 -20.40
CA ILE A 43 25.19 11.98 -20.36
C ILE A 43 25.31 10.69 -19.57
N VAL A 44 26.33 9.88 -19.85
CA VAL A 44 26.58 8.63 -19.14
C VAL A 44 26.90 8.90 -17.67
N GLY A 45 27.75 9.88 -17.37
CA GLY A 45 28.10 10.27 -16.00
C GLY A 45 26.89 10.73 -15.18
N ILE A 46 26.04 11.57 -15.75
CA ILE A 46 24.80 12.02 -15.13
C ILE A 46 23.83 10.84 -14.93
N GLY A 47 23.72 9.94 -15.91
CA GLY A 47 22.91 8.73 -15.81
C GLY A 47 23.32 7.83 -14.63
N TYR A 48 24.63 7.59 -14.47
CA TYR A 48 25.15 6.85 -13.32
C TYR A 48 24.89 7.55 -11.99
N ALA A 49 25.11 8.87 -11.93
CA ALA A 49 24.84 9.65 -10.71
C ALA A 49 23.37 9.56 -10.30
N LEU A 50 22.44 9.73 -11.25
CA LEU A 50 21.01 9.60 -10.99
C LEU A 50 20.61 8.18 -10.57
N SER A 51 21.24 7.16 -11.17
CA SER A 51 21.01 5.75 -10.80
C SER A 51 21.44 5.47 -9.35
N VAL A 52 22.59 5.98 -8.93
CA VAL A 52 23.06 5.82 -7.54
C VAL A 52 22.15 6.55 -6.57
N ILE A 53 21.72 7.78 -6.88
CA ILE A 53 20.76 8.54 -6.06
C ILE A 53 19.43 7.77 -5.96
N GLY A 54 18.93 7.25 -7.08
CA GLY A 54 17.70 6.45 -7.11
C GLY A 54 17.79 5.21 -6.21
N LEU A 55 18.93 4.52 -6.24
CA LEU A 55 19.18 3.34 -5.40
C LEU A 55 19.19 3.72 -3.91
N VAL A 56 19.86 4.81 -3.55
CA VAL A 56 19.86 5.30 -2.15
C VAL A 56 18.45 5.65 -1.68
N VAL A 57 17.63 6.30 -2.52
CA VAL A 57 16.24 6.64 -2.19
C VAL A 57 15.40 5.37 -2.00
N ILE A 58 15.55 4.36 -2.87
CA ILE A 58 14.84 3.09 -2.73
C ILE A 58 15.22 2.40 -1.41
N VAL A 59 16.51 2.30 -1.10
CA VAL A 59 16.96 1.71 0.17
C VAL A 59 16.42 2.49 1.36
N TYR A 60 16.48 3.81 1.34
CA TYR A 60 15.92 4.66 2.39
C TYR A 60 14.41 4.43 2.56
N CYS A 61 13.64 4.42 1.47
CA CYS A 61 12.19 4.18 1.52
C CYS A 61 11.86 2.78 2.04
N THR A 62 12.60 1.76 1.63
CA THR A 62 12.38 0.39 2.12
C THR A 62 12.67 0.26 3.61
N VAL A 63 13.79 0.80 4.10
CA VAL A 63 14.11 0.82 5.53
C VAL A 63 13.03 1.56 6.31
N ARG A 64 12.58 2.72 5.81
CA ARG A 64 11.54 3.53 6.47
C ARG A 64 10.20 2.81 6.53
N LEU A 65 9.83 2.08 5.47
CA LEU A 65 8.62 1.24 5.46
C LEU A 65 8.72 0.09 6.47
N PHE A 66 9.89 -0.54 6.59
CA PHE A 66 10.12 -1.57 7.61
C PHE A 66 10.01 -1.04 9.04
N GLU A 67 10.57 0.16 9.31
CA GLU A 67 10.45 0.80 10.62
C GLU A 67 8.99 1.14 10.97
N LEU A 68 8.21 1.62 10.00
CA LEU A 68 6.79 1.91 10.20
C LEU A 68 6.00 0.63 10.50
N ARG A 69 6.20 -0.44 9.72
CA ARG A 69 5.56 -1.75 9.96
C ARG A 69 5.94 -2.32 11.33
N LYS A 70 7.21 -2.21 11.72
CA LYS A 70 7.64 -2.67 13.05
C LYS A 70 6.99 -1.88 14.17
N ARG A 71 6.80 -0.58 14.02
CA ARG A 71 6.06 0.24 15.00
C ARG A 71 4.58 -0.13 15.06
N GLU A 72 3.96 -0.43 13.94
CA GLU A 72 2.59 -0.94 13.90
C GLU A 72 2.50 -2.29 14.60
N GLU A 73 3.39 -3.24 14.30
CA GLU A 73 3.43 -4.53 15.00
C GLU A 73 3.67 -4.38 16.50
N GLU A 74 4.56 -3.48 16.92
CA GLU A 74 4.84 -3.22 18.34
C GLU A 74 3.64 -2.55 19.02
N TYR A 75 2.98 -1.60 18.38
CA TYR A 75 1.75 -0.98 18.88
C TYR A 75 0.62 -2.02 19.00
N TYR A 76 0.40 -2.83 17.96
CA TYR A 76 -0.62 -3.89 18.00
C TYR A 76 -0.21 -5.04 18.95
N SER A 77 1.07 -5.38 19.08
CA SER A 77 1.52 -6.41 20.03
C SER A 77 1.37 -5.98 21.49
N THR A 78 1.54 -4.71 21.81
CA THR A 78 1.27 -4.19 23.17
C THR A 78 -0.22 -4.17 23.48
N LEU A 79 -1.07 -3.91 22.48
CA LEU A 79 -2.54 -4.06 22.63
C LEU A 79 -2.98 -5.54 22.71
N ILE A 80 -2.20 -6.44 22.12
CA ILE A 80 -2.51 -7.88 22.04
C ILE A 80 -1.87 -8.67 23.21
N LEU A 81 -0.75 -8.21 23.75
CA LEU A 81 0.02 -8.84 24.81
C LEU A 81 -0.23 -8.23 26.20
N ALA A 82 -1.36 -7.52 26.39
CA ALA A 82 -1.82 -7.34 27.77
C ALA A 82 -2.03 -8.75 28.34
N PRO A 83 -1.24 -9.19 29.34
CA PRO A 83 -1.42 -10.52 29.92
C PRO A 83 -2.83 -10.60 30.45
N ASP A 84 -3.43 -11.79 30.37
CA ASP A 84 -4.69 -12.14 31.03
C ASP A 84 -4.72 -11.62 32.47
N THR A 85 -5.00 -10.35 32.64
CA THR A 85 -5.43 -9.83 33.91
C THR A 85 -6.88 -10.20 34.02
N LYS A 86 -7.13 -11.20 34.82
CA LYS A 86 -8.42 -11.72 35.28
C LYS A 86 -9.28 -10.61 35.90
N THR A 87 -9.68 -9.60 35.17
CA THR A 87 -10.74 -8.63 35.52
C THR A 87 -10.72 -7.48 34.51
N GLY A 88 -11.37 -7.68 33.37
CA GLY A 88 -11.61 -6.64 32.38
C GLY A 88 -11.41 -7.21 30.98
N GLY A 89 -12.42 -7.09 30.14
CA GLY A 89 -12.45 -7.65 28.79
C GLY A 89 -11.25 -7.30 27.93
N HIS A 90 -11.10 -7.98 26.82
CA HIS A 90 -10.00 -7.81 25.88
C HIS A 90 -9.80 -6.31 25.52
N PRO A 91 -8.62 -5.69 25.71
CA PRO A 91 -8.42 -4.23 25.58
C PRO A 91 -8.90 -3.66 24.23
N ARG A 92 -8.71 -4.44 23.16
CA ARG A 92 -9.18 -4.07 21.83
C ARG A 92 -10.70 -4.10 21.72
N TRP A 93 -11.36 -5.02 22.45
CA TRP A 93 -12.81 -5.06 22.51
C TRP A 93 -13.39 -3.84 23.23
N SER A 94 -12.80 -3.44 24.35
CA SER A 94 -13.20 -2.22 25.05
C SER A 94 -13.04 -0.96 24.17
N HIS A 95 -12.04 -0.92 23.31
CA HIS A 95 -11.91 0.17 22.33
C HIS A 95 -13.05 0.13 21.29
N ILE A 96 -13.36 -1.06 20.75
CA ILE A 96 -14.49 -1.23 19.82
C ILE A 96 -15.81 -0.80 20.47
N GLU A 97 -16.05 -1.16 21.74
CA GLU A 97 -17.21 -0.72 22.49
C GLU A 97 -17.26 0.80 22.63
N SER A 98 -16.15 1.46 22.91
CA SER A 98 -16.08 2.92 22.98
C SER A 98 -16.40 3.60 21.65
N LEU A 99 -15.99 3.01 20.53
CA LEU A 99 -16.27 3.52 19.18
C LEU A 99 -17.73 3.35 18.78
N ILE A 100 -18.36 2.20 19.11
CA ILE A 100 -19.78 1.98 18.77
C ILE A 100 -20.73 2.82 19.63
N ASP A 101 -20.30 3.23 20.81
CA ASP A 101 -21.04 4.15 21.67
C ASP A 101 -20.91 5.62 21.25
N GLY A 102 -20.02 5.91 20.28
CA GLY A 102 -19.90 7.20 19.64
C GLY A 102 -21.15 7.60 18.85
N THR A 103 -21.21 8.86 18.45
CA THR A 103 -22.39 9.44 17.78
C THR A 103 -22.20 9.65 16.27
N THR A 104 -21.00 9.38 15.74
CA THR A 104 -20.69 9.66 14.34
C THR A 104 -20.60 8.39 13.49
N ALA A 105 -21.01 8.50 12.24
CA ALA A 105 -20.87 7.40 11.29
C ALA A 105 -19.40 6.99 11.04
N SER A 106 -18.44 7.89 11.30
CA SER A 106 -17.00 7.58 11.23
C SER A 106 -16.59 6.63 12.35
N GLU A 107 -16.99 6.89 13.58
CA GLU A 107 -16.71 6.03 14.74
C GLU A 107 -17.34 4.65 14.55
N TRP A 108 -18.56 4.58 14.06
CA TRP A 108 -19.21 3.29 13.78
C TRP A 108 -18.50 2.49 12.67
N ARG A 109 -17.97 3.17 11.62
CA ARG A 109 -17.18 2.51 10.58
C ARG A 109 -15.88 1.96 11.16
N GLU A 110 -15.20 2.76 11.97
CA GLU A 110 -13.98 2.36 12.63
C GLU A 110 -14.20 1.16 13.55
N ALA A 111 -15.28 1.16 14.36
CA ALA A 111 -15.63 0.03 15.21
C ALA A 111 -15.79 -1.28 14.41
N ILE A 112 -16.49 -1.23 13.26
CA ILE A 112 -16.70 -2.41 12.42
C ILE A 112 -15.38 -2.89 11.79
N ILE A 113 -14.53 -1.97 11.34
CA ILE A 113 -13.23 -2.30 10.74
C ILE A 113 -12.33 -2.94 11.80
N GLU A 114 -12.23 -2.35 12.99
CA GLU A 114 -11.44 -2.89 14.10
C GLU A 114 -11.93 -4.27 14.57
N ALA A 115 -13.25 -4.48 14.60
CA ALA A 115 -13.83 -5.79 14.93
C ALA A 115 -13.47 -6.86 13.88
N ASP A 116 -13.48 -6.51 12.59
CA ASP A 116 -13.09 -7.44 11.52
C ASP A 116 -11.59 -7.80 11.58
N ILE A 117 -10.73 -6.81 11.84
CA ILE A 117 -9.29 -7.05 12.04
C ILE A 117 -9.06 -7.94 13.26
N MET A 118 -9.78 -7.69 14.37
CA MET A 118 -9.71 -8.54 15.55
C MET A 118 -10.14 -9.98 15.26
N LEU A 119 -11.19 -10.16 14.44
CA LEU A 119 -11.62 -11.48 13.99
C LEU A 119 -10.54 -12.19 13.15
N ASP A 120 -9.90 -11.46 12.23
CA ASP A 120 -8.82 -12.00 11.39
C ASP A 120 -7.67 -12.55 12.24
N ASP A 121 -7.24 -11.76 13.24
CA ASP A 121 -6.17 -12.12 14.18
C ASP A 121 -6.53 -13.35 15.02
N ILE A 122 -7.77 -13.41 15.53
CA ILE A 122 -8.25 -14.53 16.34
C ILE A 122 -8.28 -15.82 15.53
N LEU A 123 -8.82 -15.76 14.30
CA LEU A 123 -8.88 -16.90 13.41
C LEU A 123 -7.48 -17.40 13.03
N ALA A 124 -6.55 -16.49 12.75
CA ALA A 124 -5.17 -16.84 12.47
C ALA A 124 -4.50 -17.55 13.65
N ARG A 125 -4.69 -17.07 14.89
CA ARG A 125 -4.18 -17.71 16.11
C ARG A 125 -4.78 -19.09 16.36
N LYS A 126 -6.02 -19.30 15.96
CA LYS A 126 -6.68 -20.62 16.04
C LYS A 126 -6.24 -21.57 14.93
N GLY A 127 -5.34 -21.14 14.03
CA GLY A 127 -4.75 -21.97 12.99
C GLY A 127 -5.54 -22.00 11.68
N TYR A 128 -6.57 -21.17 11.51
CA TYR A 128 -7.27 -21.07 10.23
C TYR A 128 -6.42 -20.30 9.22
N VAL A 129 -6.21 -20.91 8.05
CA VAL A 129 -5.33 -20.41 6.99
C VAL A 129 -6.15 -19.64 5.94
N GLY A 130 -5.66 -18.47 5.51
CA GLY A 130 -6.29 -17.65 4.46
C GLY A 130 -5.71 -16.25 4.44
N VAL A 131 -5.78 -15.56 3.29
CA VAL A 131 -5.24 -14.20 3.09
C VAL A 131 -6.07 -13.14 3.82
N GLY A 132 -7.26 -13.50 4.32
CA GLY A 132 -8.14 -12.60 5.07
C GLY A 132 -9.30 -13.34 5.68
N VAL A 133 -10.16 -12.60 6.43
CA VAL A 133 -11.30 -13.15 7.17
C VAL A 133 -12.16 -14.08 6.30
N GLY A 134 -12.53 -13.66 5.08
CA GLY A 134 -13.40 -14.45 4.22
C GLY A 134 -12.83 -15.81 3.83
N GLU A 135 -11.51 -15.93 3.60
CA GLU A 135 -10.89 -17.22 3.31
C GLU A 135 -10.78 -18.10 4.56
N LYS A 136 -10.44 -17.49 5.70
CA LYS A 136 -10.40 -18.19 6.99
C LYS A 136 -11.77 -18.73 7.37
N LEU A 137 -12.85 -17.94 7.20
CA LEU A 137 -14.23 -18.37 7.47
C LEU A 137 -14.67 -19.51 6.57
N LYS A 138 -14.21 -19.59 5.32
CA LYS A 138 -14.49 -20.72 4.41
C LYS A 138 -13.86 -22.03 4.89
N SER A 139 -12.74 -21.95 5.60
CA SER A 139 -12.05 -23.14 6.13
C SER A 139 -12.67 -23.67 7.42
N ILE A 140 -13.65 -22.97 8.01
CA ILE A 140 -14.33 -23.38 9.24
C ILE A 140 -15.55 -24.22 8.88
N GLU A 141 -15.61 -25.43 9.44
CA GLU A 141 -16.82 -26.27 9.35
C GLU A 141 -17.94 -25.66 10.21
N SER A 142 -19.15 -25.62 9.67
CA SER A 142 -20.34 -25.07 10.35
C SER A 142 -20.69 -25.77 11.68
N THR A 143 -20.16 -26.97 11.89
CA THR A 143 -20.28 -27.70 13.15
C THR A 143 -19.32 -27.24 14.23
N THR A 144 -18.24 -26.53 13.85
CA THR A 144 -17.17 -26.09 14.76
C THR A 144 -17.46 -24.74 15.37
N LEU A 145 -18.19 -23.85 14.66
CA LEU A 145 -18.54 -22.50 15.09
C LEU A 145 -20.01 -22.25 14.81
N SER A 146 -20.83 -22.22 15.85
CA SER A 146 -22.29 -22.01 15.70
C SER A 146 -22.63 -20.60 15.23
N SER A 147 -21.83 -19.61 15.58
CA SER A 147 -21.93 -18.20 15.14
C SER A 147 -21.23 -17.91 13.80
N LEU A 148 -20.88 -18.96 13.03
CA LEU A 148 -20.20 -18.76 11.71
C LEU A 148 -21.01 -17.89 10.77
N GLN A 149 -22.35 -18.02 10.76
CA GLN A 149 -23.22 -17.19 9.93
C GLN A 149 -23.17 -15.71 10.37
N ASP A 150 -23.11 -15.44 11.68
CA ASP A 150 -22.96 -14.08 12.21
C ASP A 150 -21.63 -13.46 11.79
N ALA A 151 -20.53 -14.25 11.82
CA ALA A 151 -19.23 -13.82 11.32
C ALA A 151 -19.29 -13.43 9.84
N TRP A 152 -19.94 -14.24 9.00
CA TRP A 152 -20.13 -13.93 7.58
C TRP A 152 -20.95 -12.67 7.34
N GLU A 153 -22.06 -12.50 8.03
CA GLU A 153 -22.92 -11.33 7.88
C GLU A 153 -22.23 -10.04 8.36
N ALA A 154 -21.45 -10.12 9.45
CA ALA A 154 -20.67 -9.00 9.93
C ALA A 154 -19.54 -8.62 8.96
N HIS A 155 -18.75 -9.58 8.49
CA HIS A 155 -17.70 -9.39 7.49
C HIS A 155 -18.24 -8.82 6.16
N LYS A 156 -19.46 -9.22 5.75
CA LYS A 156 -20.12 -8.66 4.57
C LYS A 156 -20.39 -7.16 4.69
N VAL A 157 -20.86 -6.70 5.87
CA VAL A 157 -21.07 -5.26 6.13
C VAL A 157 -19.74 -4.51 6.07
N ARG A 158 -18.67 -5.05 6.67
CA ARG A 158 -17.32 -4.47 6.58
C ARG A 158 -16.87 -4.35 5.12
N ASN A 159 -17.10 -5.38 4.30
CA ASN A 159 -16.73 -5.32 2.88
C ASN A 159 -17.56 -4.28 2.11
N GLN A 160 -18.83 -4.09 2.43
CA GLN A 160 -19.63 -3.00 1.86
C GLN A 160 -19.06 -1.63 2.21
N ILE A 161 -18.63 -1.42 3.46
CA ILE A 161 -17.94 -0.20 3.89
C ILE A 161 -16.66 0.00 3.08
N ALA A 162 -15.84 -1.04 2.89
CA ALA A 162 -14.58 -0.96 2.16
C ALA A 162 -14.77 -0.64 0.67
N HIS A 163 -15.79 -1.22 0.03
CA HIS A 163 -16.05 -1.03 -1.40
C HIS A 163 -16.78 0.27 -1.72
N GLN A 164 -17.71 0.69 -0.88
CA GLN A 164 -18.54 1.88 -1.11
C GLN A 164 -18.02 3.13 -0.39
N GLY A 165 -17.11 2.97 0.57
CA GLY A 165 -16.51 4.08 1.29
C GLY A 165 -17.57 4.98 1.96
N SER A 166 -17.48 6.29 1.71
CA SER A 166 -18.38 7.28 2.27
C SER A 166 -19.80 7.23 1.71
N THR A 167 -20.05 6.54 0.58
CA THR A 167 -21.38 6.42 -0.03
C THR A 167 -22.23 5.33 0.61
N PHE A 168 -21.62 4.44 1.40
CA PHE A 168 -22.38 3.46 2.16
C PHE A 168 -23.13 4.14 3.30
N ASP A 169 -24.46 4.06 3.26
CA ASP A 169 -25.34 4.63 4.29
C ASP A 169 -25.35 3.72 5.54
N LEU A 170 -24.37 3.94 6.42
CA LEU A 170 -24.24 3.22 7.68
C LEU A 170 -25.08 3.90 8.75
N SER A 171 -26.25 3.34 9.04
CA SER A 171 -27.07 3.77 10.16
C SER A 171 -26.55 3.18 11.49
N GLU A 172 -26.84 3.85 12.60
CA GLU A 172 -26.54 3.36 13.95
C GLU A 172 -27.08 1.94 14.19
N THR A 173 -28.29 1.67 13.74
CA THR A 173 -28.92 0.35 13.88
C THR A 173 -28.14 -0.75 13.17
N ILE A 174 -27.63 -0.46 11.96
CA ILE A 174 -26.81 -1.43 11.20
C ILE A 174 -25.49 -1.63 11.93
N ALA A 175 -24.85 -0.56 12.39
CA ALA A 175 -23.58 -0.61 13.08
C ALA A 175 -23.67 -1.43 14.38
N ARG A 176 -24.60 -1.10 15.27
CA ARG A 176 -24.82 -1.83 16.53
C ARG A 176 -25.16 -3.30 16.30
N ARG A 177 -25.98 -3.62 15.31
CA ARG A 177 -26.28 -5.01 14.95
C ARG A 177 -25.04 -5.76 14.46
N THR A 178 -24.21 -5.10 13.68
CA THR A 178 -22.96 -5.70 13.16
C THR A 178 -21.98 -5.99 14.28
N ILE A 179 -21.80 -5.05 15.21
CA ILE A 179 -20.95 -5.26 16.39
C ILE A 179 -21.51 -6.36 17.30
N ALA A 180 -22.81 -6.42 17.52
CA ALA A 180 -23.42 -7.51 18.30
C ALA A 180 -23.18 -8.91 17.67
N ARG A 181 -23.11 -9.00 16.36
CA ARG A 181 -22.73 -10.26 15.68
C ARG A 181 -21.26 -10.60 15.93
N TYR A 182 -20.33 -9.64 15.82
CA TYR A 182 -18.92 -9.87 16.20
C TYR A 182 -18.79 -10.30 17.65
N GLU A 183 -19.53 -9.66 18.57
CA GLU A 183 -19.57 -10.01 19.98
C GLU A 183 -19.98 -11.47 20.20
N SER A 184 -21.04 -11.92 19.52
CA SER A 184 -21.50 -13.32 19.56
C SER A 184 -20.38 -14.29 19.17
N VAL A 185 -19.68 -13.98 18.07
CA VAL A 185 -18.53 -14.77 17.60
C VAL A 185 -17.39 -14.79 18.61
N PHE A 186 -17.02 -13.62 19.15
CA PHE A 186 -15.91 -13.52 20.11
C PHE A 186 -16.21 -14.21 21.43
N ARG A 187 -17.45 -14.17 21.89
CA ARG A 187 -17.90 -14.93 23.07
C ARG A 187 -17.80 -16.44 22.86
N GLU A 188 -18.25 -16.94 21.70
CA GLU A 188 -18.11 -18.38 21.37
C GLU A 188 -16.62 -18.77 21.26
N LEU A 189 -15.78 -17.90 20.71
CA LEU A 189 -14.33 -18.10 20.63
C LEU A 189 -13.60 -17.89 21.98
N LYS A 190 -14.31 -17.48 23.04
CA LYS A 190 -13.82 -17.21 24.43
C LYS A 190 -12.75 -16.12 24.48
N VAL A 191 -12.96 -15.03 23.74
CA VAL A 191 -12.04 -13.89 23.67
C VAL A 191 -12.59 -12.68 24.44
N VAL A 192 -13.90 -12.54 24.51
CA VAL A 192 -14.63 -11.49 25.24
C VAL A 192 -15.75 -12.08 26.08
#